data_ec39366cdff469b1189ea273f0b06fcc
#
_entry.id   ec39366cdff469b1189ea273f0b06fcc
#
_cell.length_a   1.000
_cell.length_b   1.000
_cell.length_c   1.000
_cell.angle_alpha   90.00
_cell.angle_beta   90.00
_cell.angle_gamma   90.00
#
_symmetry.space_group_name_H-M   'P 1'
#
loop_
_entity.id
_entity.type
_entity.pdbx_description
1 polymer ?
#
loop_
_entity_poly.entity_id
_entity_poly.type
_entity_poly.pdbx_seq_one_letter_code
_entity_poly.pdbx_strand_id
1 'polypeptide(L)'
;AINFSNDFKSTANLNYITIQRLEEGKIKLIDINKDDIESTSIKHRDIIIVREYQYGTVSIEGAVNAPGEYLITGETSLKDIIIASGGYKKTAYPFGGFLDNKKTKEINKNARDILYRQYIKGLASNLANMNTNSQGIPMLMSELKKSVISGRVMAEFDIDMINANPNLDTMLEDGDRIMIPHMTQQVYVYGEISNQGAVRYKSGENLEYYLKNAGDILETGEKNTIFVVHPNGKTERLSRNKIFSNNNDLLIFPGSIIYVPHTG
;
A
#
# COMPACT_ATOMS: atom_id res chain seq x y z
N ALA A 1 -41.45 14.20 7.60
CA ALA A 1 -41.02 13.54 8.83
C ALA A 1 -39.79 14.23 9.41
N ILE A 2 -38.76 14.50 8.61
CA ILE A 2 -37.48 15.09 9.09
C ILE A 2 -37.69 16.46 9.70
N ASN A 3 -38.42 17.34 9.03
CA ASN A 3 -38.75 18.69 9.55
C ASN A 3 -39.51 18.65 10.89
N PHE A 4 -40.29 17.60 11.15
CA PHE A 4 -40.97 17.39 12.43
C PHE A 4 -40.07 16.91 13.56
N SER A 5 -38.87 16.41 13.25
CA SER A 5 -37.87 15.95 14.22
C SER A 5 -36.74 16.97 14.49
N ASN A 6 -36.99 18.26 14.22
CA ASN A 6 -36.01 19.35 14.34
C ASN A 6 -34.82 19.27 13.37
N ASP A 7 -35.08 18.70 12.19
CA ASP A 7 -34.09 18.60 11.09
C ASP A 7 -32.85 17.73 11.43
N PHE A 8 -31.85 17.74 10.56
CA PHE A 8 -30.61 17.00 10.74
C PHE A 8 -29.65 17.73 11.67
N LYS A 9 -28.95 16.97 12.49
CA LYS A 9 -27.77 17.51 13.19
C LYS A 9 -26.66 17.85 12.17
N SER A 10 -25.80 18.79 12.53
CA SER A 10 -24.63 19.15 11.70
C SER A 10 -23.65 17.99 11.47
N THR A 11 -23.70 16.98 12.34
CA THR A 11 -22.88 15.74 12.24
C THR A 11 -23.54 14.64 11.43
N ALA A 12 -24.76 14.86 10.90
CA ALA A 12 -25.51 13.85 10.17
C ALA A 12 -24.87 13.57 8.79
N ASN A 13 -24.61 12.30 8.51
CA ASN A 13 -24.16 11.85 7.19
C ASN A 13 -25.37 11.62 6.30
N LEU A 14 -25.67 12.59 5.43
CA LEU A 14 -26.82 12.55 4.54
C LEU A 14 -26.65 11.60 3.35
N ASN A 15 -25.44 11.06 3.13
CA ASN A 15 -25.19 10.08 2.09
C ASN A 15 -25.51 8.65 2.54
N TYR A 16 -25.75 8.45 3.86
CA TYR A 16 -26.07 7.14 4.46
C TYR A 16 -27.31 7.24 5.34
N ILE A 17 -28.47 7.45 4.71
CA ILE A 17 -29.76 7.40 5.35
C ILE A 17 -30.42 6.07 5.02
N THR A 18 -30.85 5.31 6.00
CA THR A 18 -31.51 4.04 5.83
C THR A 18 -32.92 4.10 6.39
N ILE A 19 -33.93 3.69 5.59
CA ILE A 19 -35.28 3.44 6.09
C ILE A 19 -35.36 1.96 6.43
N GLN A 20 -35.67 1.66 7.69
CA GLN A 20 -36.05 0.33 8.12
C GLN A 20 -37.57 0.20 8.08
N ARG A 21 -38.07 -0.64 7.19
CA ARG A 21 -39.49 -0.87 6.93
C ARG A 21 -39.89 -2.29 7.25
N LEU A 22 -41.02 -2.45 7.92
CA LEU A 22 -41.61 -3.76 8.14
C LEU A 22 -42.59 -4.06 6.99
N GLU A 23 -42.26 -5.00 6.11
CA GLU A 23 -43.14 -5.50 5.03
C GLU A 23 -43.32 -7.01 5.18
N GLU A 24 -44.57 -7.47 5.21
CA GLU A 24 -44.92 -8.90 5.33
C GLU A 24 -44.24 -9.64 6.48
N GLY A 25 -44.07 -8.97 7.62
CA GLY A 25 -43.40 -9.55 8.80
C GLY A 25 -41.87 -9.61 8.73
N LYS A 26 -41.27 -9.09 7.66
CA LYS A 26 -39.81 -9.00 7.49
C LYS A 26 -39.33 -7.56 7.51
N ILE A 27 -38.12 -7.36 8.03
CA ILE A 27 -37.46 -6.06 8.00
C ILE A 27 -36.77 -5.90 6.66
N LYS A 28 -37.12 -4.84 5.93
CA LYS A 28 -36.48 -4.40 4.71
C LYS A 28 -35.69 -3.12 4.98
N LEU A 29 -34.44 -3.07 4.56
CA LEU A 29 -33.61 -1.87 4.60
C LEU A 29 -33.61 -1.21 3.23
N ILE A 30 -33.88 0.08 3.21
CA ILE A 30 -33.94 0.91 1.99
C ILE A 30 -32.95 2.05 2.22
N ASP A 31 -31.85 2.03 1.47
CA ASP A 31 -30.84 3.10 1.52
C ASP A 31 -31.27 4.25 0.59
N ILE A 32 -31.12 5.47 1.07
CA ILE A 32 -31.51 6.69 0.37
C ILE A 32 -30.31 7.62 0.30
N ASN A 33 -30.10 8.21 -0.87
CA ASN A 33 -29.13 9.28 -1.06
C ASN A 33 -29.74 10.64 -0.70
N LYS A 34 -28.90 11.62 -0.44
CA LYS A 34 -29.30 13.00 -0.14
C LYS A 34 -30.30 13.56 -1.16
N ASP A 35 -30.07 13.31 -2.44
CA ASP A 35 -30.89 13.85 -3.52
C ASP A 35 -32.28 13.20 -3.60
N ASP A 36 -32.45 12.02 -3.00
CA ASP A 36 -33.68 11.25 -3.00
C ASP A 36 -34.56 11.49 -1.75
N ILE A 37 -34.08 12.30 -0.80
CA ILE A 37 -34.76 12.52 0.49
C ILE A 37 -36.17 13.09 0.26
N GLU A 38 -36.31 14.10 -0.61
CA GLU A 38 -37.57 14.78 -0.87
C GLU A 38 -38.55 13.90 -1.67
N SER A 39 -38.04 13.02 -2.52
CA SER A 39 -38.83 12.13 -3.37
C SER A 39 -39.24 10.82 -2.70
N THR A 40 -38.59 10.49 -1.58
CA THR A 40 -38.82 9.22 -0.89
C THR A 40 -40.07 9.23 -0.03
N SER A 41 -41.02 8.34 -0.33
CA SER A 41 -42.26 8.17 0.43
C SER A 41 -42.02 7.36 1.69
N ILE A 42 -42.43 7.90 2.84
CA ILE A 42 -42.37 7.25 4.13
C ILE A 42 -43.71 6.62 4.48
N LYS A 43 -43.68 5.39 4.97
CA LYS A 43 -44.85 4.63 5.41
C LYS A 43 -44.98 4.64 6.94
N HIS A 44 -46.18 4.32 7.42
CA HIS A 44 -46.41 4.14 8.84
C HIS A 44 -45.51 3.04 9.42
N ARG A 45 -44.88 3.31 10.58
CA ARG A 45 -43.88 2.44 11.27
C ARG A 45 -42.50 2.35 10.58
N ASP A 46 -42.22 3.15 9.58
CA ASP A 46 -40.83 3.26 9.11
C ASP A 46 -39.96 3.88 10.20
N ILE A 47 -38.76 3.34 10.35
CA ILE A 47 -37.71 3.91 11.21
C ILE A 47 -36.65 4.51 10.28
N ILE A 48 -36.42 5.81 10.40
CA ILE A 48 -35.40 6.51 9.63
C ILE A 48 -34.11 6.53 10.48
N ILE A 49 -33.06 5.91 9.97
CA ILE A 49 -31.75 5.83 10.62
C ILE A 49 -30.82 6.78 9.87
N VAL A 50 -30.40 7.85 10.54
CA VAL A 50 -29.39 8.78 10.06
C VAL A 50 -28.13 8.55 10.89
N ARG A 51 -27.04 8.16 10.22
CA ARG A 51 -25.76 7.93 10.89
C ARG A 51 -24.98 9.24 10.97
N GLU A 52 -24.10 9.34 11.95
CA GLU A 52 -23.15 10.45 12.02
C GLU A 52 -21.96 10.18 11.14
N TYR A 53 -21.31 11.25 10.65
CA TYR A 53 -20.02 11.12 10.01
C TYR A 53 -19.04 10.47 10.97
N GLN A 54 -18.35 9.45 10.49
CA GLN A 54 -17.18 8.94 11.21
C GLN A 54 -15.99 9.81 10.82
N TYR A 55 -15.49 10.56 11.78
CA TYR A 55 -14.27 11.33 11.60
C TYR A 55 -13.06 10.50 11.98
N GLY A 56 -12.01 10.66 11.23
CA GLY A 56 -10.70 10.11 11.51
C GLY A 56 -9.63 11.17 11.28
N THR A 57 -8.39 10.81 11.51
CA THR A 57 -7.23 11.66 11.27
C THR A 57 -6.22 10.89 10.43
N VAL A 58 -5.69 11.55 9.43
CA VAL A 58 -4.58 11.03 8.61
C VAL A 58 -3.44 12.03 8.63
N SER A 59 -2.22 11.52 8.50
CA SER A 59 -1.05 12.39 8.33
C SER A 59 -0.53 12.32 6.91
N ILE A 60 -0.07 13.46 6.38
CA ILE A 60 0.67 13.54 5.13
C ILE A 60 2.01 14.23 5.36
N GLU A 61 3.08 13.61 4.91
CA GLU A 61 4.46 14.02 5.15
C GLU A 61 5.26 14.07 3.84
N GLY A 62 6.40 14.75 3.88
CA GLY A 62 7.37 14.82 2.78
C GLY A 62 7.13 15.96 1.82
N ALA A 63 7.15 15.67 0.51
CA ALA A 63 7.19 16.67 -0.55
C ALA A 63 5.81 17.23 -0.94
N VAL A 64 5.01 17.63 0.03
CA VAL A 64 3.74 18.38 -0.16
C VAL A 64 3.88 19.79 0.41
N ASN A 65 3.02 20.72 -0.04
CA ASN A 65 3.14 22.12 0.33
C ASN A 65 2.78 22.39 1.81
N ALA A 66 1.80 21.67 2.34
CA ALA A 66 1.39 21.77 3.76
C ALA A 66 1.35 20.37 4.38
N PRO A 67 2.50 19.81 4.79
CA PRO A 67 2.52 18.55 5.52
C PRO A 67 1.89 18.73 6.91
N GLY A 68 1.23 17.68 7.40
CA GLY A 68 0.56 17.73 8.71
C GLY A 68 -0.54 16.68 8.86
N GLU A 69 -1.36 16.86 9.88
CA GLU A 69 -2.52 16.04 10.18
C GLU A 69 -3.78 16.67 9.60
N TYR A 70 -4.62 15.86 8.99
CA TYR A 70 -5.87 16.25 8.36
C TYR A 70 -7.02 15.41 8.89
N LEU A 71 -8.14 16.09 9.18
CA LEU A 71 -9.39 15.40 9.51
C LEU A 71 -9.98 14.79 8.23
N ILE A 72 -10.45 13.57 8.37
CA ILE A 72 -11.13 12.84 7.30
C ILE A 72 -12.53 12.41 7.72
N THR A 73 -13.37 12.17 6.73
CA THR A 73 -14.65 11.47 6.84
C THR A 73 -14.51 10.11 6.16
N GLY A 74 -15.53 9.25 6.28
CA GLY A 74 -15.54 7.96 5.57
C GLY A 74 -15.54 8.06 4.03
N GLU A 75 -15.62 9.26 3.48
CA GLU A 75 -15.64 9.53 2.03
C GLU A 75 -14.40 10.29 1.55
N THR A 76 -13.45 10.55 2.44
CA THR A 76 -12.22 11.28 2.09
C THR A 76 -11.23 10.35 1.39
N SER A 77 -10.79 10.74 0.22
CA SER A 77 -9.82 9.98 -0.58
C SER A 77 -8.40 10.48 -0.41
N LEU A 78 -7.44 9.69 -0.90
CA LEU A 78 -6.02 10.07 -0.98
C LEU A 78 -5.82 11.36 -1.77
N LYS A 79 -6.50 11.48 -2.92
CA LYS A 79 -6.46 12.69 -3.75
C LYS A 79 -6.96 13.91 -3.00
N ASP A 80 -8.05 13.79 -2.21
CA ASP A 80 -8.59 14.90 -1.43
C ASP A 80 -7.55 15.45 -0.45
N ILE A 81 -6.81 14.58 0.23
CA ILE A 81 -5.76 14.98 1.18
C ILE A 81 -4.54 15.58 0.47
N ILE A 82 -4.14 15.04 -0.68
CA ILE A 82 -3.07 15.63 -1.49
C ILE A 82 -3.45 17.06 -1.91
N ILE A 83 -4.69 17.28 -2.35
CA ILE A 83 -5.19 18.62 -2.73
C ILE A 83 -5.28 19.51 -1.49
N ALA A 84 -5.85 19.03 -0.38
CA ALA A 84 -5.97 19.79 0.87
C ALA A 84 -4.61 20.22 1.44
N SER A 85 -3.56 19.40 1.23
CA SER A 85 -2.18 19.73 1.59
C SER A 85 -1.50 20.74 0.64
N GLY A 86 -2.27 21.35 -0.27
CA GLY A 86 -1.76 22.31 -1.25
C GLY A 86 -1.04 21.68 -2.44
N GLY A 87 -1.18 20.36 -2.61
CA GLY A 87 -0.55 19.61 -3.70
C GLY A 87 0.95 19.36 -3.50
N TYR A 88 1.57 18.87 -4.53
CA TYR A 88 2.98 18.47 -4.53
C TYR A 88 3.95 19.66 -4.66
N LYS A 89 5.08 19.56 -3.96
CA LYS A 89 6.24 20.40 -4.24
C LYS A 89 6.86 20.03 -5.59
N LYS A 90 7.64 20.94 -6.18
CA LYS A 90 8.38 20.69 -7.44
C LYS A 90 9.39 19.52 -7.33
N THR A 91 9.82 19.21 -6.12
CA THR A 91 10.75 18.12 -5.83
C THR A 91 10.05 16.82 -5.48
N ALA A 92 8.72 16.78 -5.49
CA ALA A 92 7.96 15.60 -5.14
C ALA A 92 8.17 14.46 -6.14
N TYR A 93 8.12 13.24 -5.62
CA TYR A 93 8.18 12.01 -6.40
C TYR A 93 6.97 11.12 -6.10
N PRO A 94 5.80 11.42 -6.70
CA PRO A 94 4.58 10.65 -6.45
C PRO A 94 4.72 9.16 -6.72
N PHE A 95 5.48 8.75 -7.74
CA PHE A 95 5.74 7.34 -8.04
C PHE A 95 6.40 6.57 -6.88
N GLY A 96 7.14 7.27 -6.01
CA GLY A 96 7.70 6.72 -4.78
C GLY A 96 6.80 6.88 -3.56
N GLY A 97 5.61 7.45 -3.73
CA GLY A 97 4.64 7.62 -2.65
C GLY A 97 4.22 6.30 -2.02
N PHE A 98 3.91 6.33 -0.74
CA PHE A 98 3.31 5.17 -0.08
C PHE A 98 2.31 5.57 0.99
N LEU A 99 1.34 4.70 1.18
CA LEU A 99 0.35 4.75 2.22
C LEU A 99 0.67 3.67 3.24
N ASP A 100 0.79 4.05 4.51
CA ASP A 100 1.02 3.14 5.63
C ASP A 100 -0.22 3.13 6.54
N ASN A 101 -0.71 1.94 6.87
CA ASN A 101 -1.91 1.76 7.66
C ASN A 101 -1.64 0.89 8.88
N LYS A 102 -1.98 1.38 10.08
CA LYS A 102 -1.75 0.67 11.34
C LYS A 102 -2.49 -0.65 11.41
N LYS A 103 -3.76 -0.68 10.95
CA LYS A 103 -4.56 -1.91 10.94
C LYS A 103 -3.97 -2.96 10.01
N THR A 104 -3.54 -2.53 8.79
CA THR A 104 -2.85 -3.39 7.84
C THR A 104 -1.57 -3.95 8.43
N LYS A 105 -0.80 -3.13 9.15
CA LYS A 105 0.41 -3.57 9.85
C LYS A 105 0.11 -4.63 10.90
N GLU A 106 -0.96 -4.44 11.67
CA GLU A 106 -1.38 -5.39 12.69
C GLU A 106 -1.89 -6.70 12.07
N ILE A 107 -2.68 -6.63 11.00
CA ILE A 107 -3.14 -7.79 10.23
C ILE A 107 -1.94 -8.57 9.69
N ASN A 108 -0.97 -7.90 9.07
CA ASN A 108 0.23 -8.51 8.54
C ASN A 108 1.07 -9.16 9.64
N LYS A 109 1.16 -8.52 10.82
CA LYS A 109 1.82 -9.10 12.00
C LYS A 109 1.12 -10.39 12.45
N ASN A 110 -0.19 -10.35 12.59
CA ASN A 110 -0.98 -11.50 13.00
C ASN A 110 -0.89 -12.65 11.99
N ALA A 111 -0.96 -12.34 10.68
CA ALA A 111 -0.79 -13.32 9.61
C ALA A 111 0.60 -13.98 9.66
N ARG A 112 1.67 -13.20 9.85
CA ARG A 112 3.03 -13.73 10.04
C ARG A 112 3.12 -14.64 11.25
N ASP A 113 2.55 -14.24 12.38
CA ASP A 113 2.59 -15.01 13.63
C ASP A 113 1.77 -16.31 13.53
N ILE A 114 0.71 -16.33 12.74
CA ILE A 114 -0.07 -17.54 12.40
C ILE A 114 0.77 -18.47 11.53
N LEU A 115 1.37 -17.97 10.44
CA LEU A 115 2.23 -18.75 9.55
C LEU A 115 3.43 -19.34 10.31
N TYR A 116 4.05 -18.54 11.18
CA TYR A 116 5.13 -19.00 12.05
C TYR A 116 4.68 -20.19 12.93
N ARG A 117 3.53 -20.05 13.60
CA ARG A 117 2.99 -21.13 14.45
C ARG A 117 2.61 -22.38 13.67
N GLN A 118 2.00 -22.22 12.47
CA GLN A 118 1.65 -23.36 11.60
C GLN A 118 2.89 -24.09 11.12
N TYR A 119 3.94 -23.35 10.75
CA TYR A 119 5.21 -23.91 10.32
C TYR A 119 5.89 -24.69 11.45
N ILE A 120 5.99 -24.13 12.66
CA ILE A 120 6.52 -24.82 13.84
C ILE A 120 5.75 -26.11 14.13
N LYS A 121 4.41 -26.06 14.04
CA LYS A 121 3.55 -27.22 14.26
C LYS A 121 3.78 -28.30 13.19
N GLY A 122 3.94 -27.89 11.93
CA GLY A 122 4.27 -28.80 10.81
C GLY A 122 5.64 -29.45 10.98
N LEU A 123 6.64 -28.68 11.44
CA LEU A 123 7.95 -29.21 11.76
C LEU A 123 7.91 -30.23 12.90
N ALA A 124 7.22 -29.92 13.99
CA ALA A 124 7.09 -30.83 15.14
C ALA A 124 6.42 -32.15 14.75
N SER A 125 5.45 -32.13 13.82
CA SER A 125 4.83 -33.36 13.31
C SER A 125 5.72 -34.15 12.34
N ASN A 126 6.60 -33.48 11.60
CA ASN A 126 7.51 -34.12 10.64
C ASN A 126 8.82 -34.57 11.30
N LEU A 127 9.29 -33.91 12.36
CA LEU A 127 10.48 -34.33 13.12
C LEU A 127 10.31 -35.68 13.83
N ALA A 128 9.06 -36.08 14.09
CA ALA A 128 8.77 -37.44 14.58
C ALA A 128 9.07 -38.51 13.54
N ASN A 129 9.23 -38.15 12.25
CA ASN A 129 9.40 -39.05 11.12
C ASN A 129 10.71 -38.88 10.33
N MET A 130 11.60 -37.95 10.68
CA MET A 130 12.81 -37.66 9.89
C MET A 130 14.08 -37.55 10.73
N ASN A 131 14.99 -38.47 10.45
CA ASN A 131 16.41 -38.39 10.79
C ASN A 131 17.12 -37.43 9.81
N THR A 132 16.97 -36.14 9.92
CA THR A 132 17.71 -35.21 9.05
C THR A 132 18.21 -33.98 9.79
N ASN A 133 19.52 -33.74 9.64
CA ASN A 133 20.26 -32.55 10.01
C ASN A 133 19.74 -31.31 9.24
N SER A 134 18.70 -30.66 9.72
CA SER A 134 18.14 -29.46 9.09
C SER A 134 18.60 -28.19 9.81
N GLN A 135 19.90 -27.85 9.66
CA GLN A 135 20.46 -26.58 10.17
C GLN A 135 19.84 -25.33 9.51
N GLY A 136 19.26 -25.46 8.32
CA GLY A 136 18.61 -24.35 7.62
C GLY A 136 17.29 -23.86 8.23
N ILE A 137 16.59 -24.72 8.96
CA ILE A 137 15.28 -24.42 9.52
C ILE A 137 15.33 -23.35 10.62
N PRO A 138 16.23 -23.45 11.64
CA PRO A 138 16.36 -22.40 12.66
C PRO A 138 16.75 -21.03 12.07
N MET A 139 17.55 -21.01 11.01
CA MET A 139 17.97 -19.78 10.34
C MET A 139 16.79 -19.11 9.64
N LEU A 140 16.02 -19.86 8.86
CA LEU A 140 14.80 -19.38 8.18
C LEU A 140 13.76 -18.85 9.18
N MET A 141 13.65 -19.51 10.34
CA MET A 141 12.77 -19.10 11.42
C MET A 141 13.22 -17.82 12.09
N SER A 142 14.53 -17.63 12.25
CA SER A 142 15.07 -16.39 12.81
C SER A 142 14.87 -15.21 11.86
N GLU A 143 14.96 -15.43 10.56
CA GLU A 143 14.70 -14.41 9.54
C GLU A 143 13.23 -14.04 9.44
N LEU A 144 12.32 -15.00 9.42
CA LEU A 144 10.88 -14.75 9.48
C LEU A 144 10.49 -13.93 10.72
N LYS A 145 11.10 -14.23 11.87
CA LYS A 145 10.84 -13.50 13.11
C LYS A 145 11.39 -12.07 13.09
N LYS A 146 12.49 -11.85 12.36
CA LYS A 146 13.14 -10.53 12.22
C LYS A 146 12.56 -9.70 11.07
N SER A 147 11.75 -10.29 10.19
CA SER A 147 11.21 -9.58 9.03
C SER A 147 10.43 -8.34 9.47
N VAL A 148 10.72 -7.22 8.83
CA VAL A 148 9.99 -5.96 9.06
C VAL A 148 8.56 -6.11 8.57
N ILE A 149 7.62 -5.81 9.45
CA ILE A 149 6.19 -5.86 9.12
C ILE A 149 5.80 -4.52 8.54
N SER A 150 5.41 -4.54 7.27
CA SER A 150 4.92 -3.38 6.57
C SER A 150 3.41 -3.23 6.78
N GLY A 151 2.98 -2.00 7.03
CA GLY A 151 1.59 -1.56 6.93
C GLY A 151 1.26 -0.96 5.56
N ARG A 152 2.18 -1.07 4.59
CA ARG A 152 2.06 -0.45 3.28
C ARG A 152 0.82 -0.95 2.54
N VAL A 153 0.02 0.01 2.09
CA VAL A 153 -1.13 -0.19 1.22
C VAL A 153 -0.75 0.32 -0.17
N MET A 154 -1.06 -0.46 -1.20
CA MET A 154 -0.85 -0.03 -2.59
C MET A 154 -1.87 1.04 -2.95
N ALA A 155 -1.41 2.17 -3.48
CA ALA A 155 -2.24 3.28 -3.89
C ALA A 155 -1.62 3.99 -5.11
N GLU A 156 -2.47 4.66 -5.89
CA GLU A 156 -2.02 5.54 -6.96
C GLU A 156 -1.83 6.96 -6.40
N PHE A 157 -0.68 7.55 -6.68
CA PHE A 157 -0.33 8.90 -6.21
C PHE A 157 -0.26 9.91 -7.35
N ASP A 158 -0.34 9.49 -8.60
CA ASP A 158 -0.39 10.39 -9.74
C ASP A 158 -1.81 10.96 -9.90
N ILE A 159 -1.95 12.25 -9.61
CA ILE A 159 -3.24 12.94 -9.66
C ILE A 159 -3.84 12.94 -11.06
N ASP A 160 -3.02 13.00 -12.10
CA ASP A 160 -3.50 12.98 -13.49
C ASP A 160 -4.04 11.59 -13.85
N MET A 161 -3.38 10.53 -13.38
CA MET A 161 -3.86 9.16 -13.52
C MET A 161 -5.18 8.94 -12.77
N ILE A 162 -5.29 9.45 -11.53
CA ILE A 162 -6.53 9.37 -10.75
C ILE A 162 -7.66 10.16 -11.43
N ASN A 163 -7.36 11.36 -11.96
CA ASN A 163 -8.35 12.16 -12.69
C ASN A 163 -8.85 11.45 -13.95
N ALA A 164 -7.96 10.76 -14.66
CA ALA A 164 -8.32 9.97 -15.85
C ALA A 164 -9.13 8.71 -15.49
N ASN A 165 -8.86 8.12 -14.32
CA ASN A 165 -9.56 6.94 -13.82
C ASN A 165 -9.82 7.05 -12.31
N PRO A 166 -10.98 7.61 -11.90
CA PRO A 166 -11.32 7.80 -10.48
C PRO A 166 -11.33 6.53 -9.63
N ASN A 167 -11.45 5.34 -10.25
CA ASN A 167 -11.39 4.08 -9.52
C ASN A 167 -9.98 3.78 -8.94
N LEU A 168 -8.96 4.51 -9.37
CA LEU A 168 -7.60 4.41 -8.81
C LEU A 168 -7.44 5.18 -7.50
N ASP A 169 -8.40 6.06 -7.17
CA ASP A 169 -8.36 6.85 -5.94
C ASP A 169 -8.63 5.94 -4.73
N THR A 170 -7.79 6.05 -3.72
CA THR A 170 -7.87 5.22 -2.53
C THR A 170 -8.62 5.96 -1.43
N MET A 171 -9.66 5.34 -0.89
CA MET A 171 -10.35 5.86 0.30
C MET A 171 -9.46 5.70 1.53
N LEU A 172 -9.39 6.74 2.35
CA LEU A 172 -8.54 6.77 3.54
C LEU A 172 -9.28 6.29 4.78
N GLU A 173 -8.52 5.68 5.67
CA GLU A 173 -8.99 5.22 6.97
C GLU A 173 -8.31 6.01 8.10
N ASP A 174 -8.96 6.03 9.27
CA ASP A 174 -8.37 6.64 10.45
C ASP A 174 -7.01 6.05 10.80
N GLY A 175 -6.03 6.93 11.02
CA GLY A 175 -4.66 6.57 11.31
C GLY A 175 -3.79 6.25 10.09
N ASP A 176 -4.27 6.46 8.88
CA ASP A 176 -3.44 6.37 7.68
C ASP A 176 -2.33 7.42 7.70
N ARG A 177 -1.17 7.02 7.22
CA ARG A 177 -0.01 7.88 7.03
C ARG A 177 0.43 7.87 5.58
N ILE A 178 0.41 9.05 4.97
CA ILE A 178 0.79 9.28 3.58
C ILE A 178 2.20 9.86 3.57
N MET A 179 3.10 9.26 2.80
CA MET A 179 4.46 9.74 2.61
C MET A 179 4.71 10.00 1.13
N ILE A 180 5.08 11.24 0.81
CA ILE A 180 5.48 11.65 -0.54
C ILE A 180 6.97 11.97 -0.52
N PRO A 181 7.84 11.08 -1.06
CA PRO A 181 9.27 11.33 -1.05
C PRO A 181 9.69 12.45 -2.00
N HIS A 182 10.86 13.01 -1.74
CA HIS A 182 11.55 13.82 -2.73
C HIS A 182 12.20 12.93 -3.79
N MET A 183 12.24 13.40 -5.03
CA MET A 183 12.90 12.69 -6.11
C MET A 183 14.40 12.57 -5.81
N THR A 184 14.92 11.38 -5.92
CA THR A 184 16.36 11.11 -5.90
C THR A 184 16.88 10.95 -7.32
N GLN A 185 18.17 11.25 -7.53
CA GLN A 185 18.86 11.04 -8.81
C GLN A 185 19.79 9.82 -8.74
N GLN A 186 19.41 8.81 -7.96
CA GLN A 186 20.25 7.65 -7.70
C GLN A 186 19.46 6.37 -7.84
N VAL A 187 20.18 5.30 -8.21
CA VAL A 187 19.75 3.90 -8.16
C VAL A 187 20.67 3.20 -7.17
N TYR A 188 20.13 2.35 -6.33
CA TYR A 188 20.89 1.66 -5.30
C TYR A 188 21.17 0.23 -5.71
N VAL A 189 22.41 -0.23 -5.56
CA VAL A 189 22.82 -1.60 -5.88
C VAL A 189 23.42 -2.26 -4.66
N TYR A 190 22.85 -3.38 -4.26
CA TYR A 190 23.22 -4.12 -3.05
C TYR A 190 23.34 -5.63 -3.29
N GLY A 191 23.86 -6.33 -2.30
CA GLY A 191 24.07 -7.78 -2.31
C GLY A 191 25.46 -8.15 -2.81
N GLU A 192 25.58 -9.23 -3.56
CA GLU A 192 26.85 -9.77 -4.06
C GLU A 192 27.37 -8.95 -5.26
N ILE A 193 27.74 -7.72 -5.00
CA ILE A 193 28.28 -6.75 -5.95
C ILE A 193 29.56 -6.11 -5.38
N SER A 194 30.54 -5.77 -6.24
CA SER A 194 31.84 -5.29 -5.78
C SER A 194 31.79 -4.00 -5.01
N ASN A 195 30.99 -3.02 -5.45
CA ASN A 195 30.82 -1.71 -4.81
C ASN A 195 29.35 -1.47 -4.53
N GLN A 196 28.90 -1.88 -3.35
CA GLN A 196 27.52 -1.66 -2.92
C GLN A 196 27.27 -0.16 -2.68
N GLY A 197 26.07 0.30 -3.03
CA GLY A 197 25.63 1.67 -2.74
C GLY A 197 24.94 2.33 -3.92
N ALA A 198 25.07 3.65 -3.99
CA ALA A 198 24.36 4.49 -4.93
C ALA A 198 25.13 4.65 -6.25
N VAL A 199 24.44 4.42 -7.34
CA VAL A 199 24.88 4.76 -8.70
C VAL A 199 24.00 5.89 -9.22
N ARG A 200 24.59 6.92 -9.84
CA ARG A 200 23.78 8.02 -10.38
C ARG A 200 22.83 7.52 -11.45
N TYR A 201 21.56 7.92 -11.31
CA TYR A 201 20.55 7.61 -12.31
C TYR A 201 20.88 8.24 -13.65
N LYS A 202 20.69 7.49 -14.72
CA LYS A 202 20.80 7.97 -16.09
C LYS A 202 19.61 7.43 -16.90
N SER A 203 18.86 8.34 -17.49
CA SER A 203 17.69 7.99 -18.27
C SER A 203 18.03 7.12 -19.46
N GLY A 204 17.21 6.09 -19.70
CA GLY A 204 17.39 5.16 -20.84
C GLY A 204 18.43 4.08 -20.64
N GLU A 205 19.14 4.06 -19.50
CA GLU A 205 20.07 2.99 -19.20
C GLU A 205 19.36 1.78 -18.61
N ASN A 206 19.89 0.60 -18.91
CA ASN A 206 19.35 -0.69 -18.47
C ASN A 206 20.03 -1.19 -17.19
N LEU A 207 19.59 -2.35 -16.70
CA LEU A 207 20.13 -2.99 -15.51
C LEU A 207 21.65 -3.22 -15.60
N GLU A 208 22.15 -3.64 -16.76
CA GLU A 208 23.57 -3.94 -16.96
C GLU A 208 24.47 -2.72 -16.74
N TYR A 209 24.01 -1.53 -17.16
CA TYR A 209 24.69 -0.27 -16.88
C TYR A 209 24.94 -0.07 -15.38
N TYR A 210 23.91 -0.28 -14.55
CA TYR A 210 24.02 -0.07 -13.10
C TYR A 210 24.89 -1.13 -12.43
N LEU A 211 24.80 -2.40 -12.85
CA LEU A 211 25.67 -3.46 -12.34
C LEU A 211 27.14 -3.19 -12.65
N LYS A 212 27.48 -2.80 -13.88
CA LYS A 212 28.85 -2.42 -14.26
C LYS A 212 29.37 -1.24 -13.47
N ASN A 213 28.57 -0.19 -13.29
CA ASN A 213 28.98 0.98 -12.52
C ASN A 213 29.10 0.68 -11.01
N ALA A 214 28.50 -0.38 -10.52
CA ALA A 214 28.68 -0.92 -9.18
C ALA A 214 29.83 -1.94 -9.10
N GLY A 215 30.67 -2.07 -10.14
CA GLY A 215 31.87 -2.91 -10.17
C GLY A 215 31.64 -4.39 -10.44
N ASP A 216 30.53 -4.71 -11.10
CA ASP A 216 30.10 -6.07 -11.47
C ASP A 216 29.76 -7.02 -10.31
N ILE A 217 29.09 -8.10 -10.67
CA ILE A 217 28.64 -9.15 -9.73
C ILE A 217 29.84 -9.98 -9.31
N LEU A 218 29.97 -10.22 -8.00
CA LEU A 218 30.97 -11.08 -7.41
C LEU A 218 30.81 -12.54 -7.87
N GLU A 219 31.86 -13.35 -7.73
CA GLU A 219 31.80 -14.78 -8.02
C GLU A 219 30.75 -15.51 -7.17
N THR A 220 30.55 -15.04 -5.94
CA THR A 220 29.54 -15.53 -4.99
C THR A 220 28.12 -15.04 -5.29
N GLY A 221 27.95 -14.17 -6.29
CA GLY A 221 26.65 -13.60 -6.63
C GLY A 221 25.86 -14.47 -7.61
N GLU A 222 24.55 -14.56 -7.38
CA GLU A 222 23.62 -15.27 -8.25
C GLU A 222 23.40 -14.48 -9.57
N LYS A 223 24.05 -14.93 -10.63
CA LYS A 223 24.01 -14.28 -11.94
C LYS A 223 22.72 -14.57 -12.73
N ASN A 224 21.97 -15.58 -12.32
CA ASN A 224 20.74 -15.99 -13.01
C ASN A 224 19.47 -15.36 -12.44
N THR A 225 19.55 -14.74 -11.27
CA THR A 225 18.40 -14.13 -10.62
C THR A 225 18.81 -12.81 -9.97
N ILE A 226 18.23 -11.71 -10.42
CA ILE A 226 18.41 -10.38 -9.84
C ILE A 226 17.02 -9.84 -9.49
N PHE A 227 16.92 -9.13 -8.37
CA PHE A 227 15.69 -8.47 -7.97
C PHE A 227 15.82 -6.97 -8.18
N VAL A 228 14.77 -6.35 -8.71
CA VAL A 228 14.64 -4.90 -8.80
C VAL A 228 13.41 -4.47 -8.03
N VAL A 229 13.61 -3.64 -7.01
CA VAL A 229 12.54 -3.03 -6.22
C VAL A 229 12.35 -1.60 -6.71
N HIS A 230 11.20 -1.33 -7.30
CA HIS A 230 10.84 0.00 -7.79
C HIS A 230 10.44 0.93 -6.64
N PRO A 231 10.52 2.26 -6.84
CA PRO A 231 10.13 3.23 -5.80
C PRO A 231 8.71 3.04 -5.26
N ASN A 232 7.77 2.60 -6.09
CA ASN A 232 6.40 2.26 -5.68
C ASN A 232 6.30 0.95 -4.86
N GLY A 233 7.41 0.25 -4.63
CA GLY A 233 7.48 -1.00 -3.87
C GLY A 233 7.25 -2.26 -4.69
N LYS A 234 6.90 -2.14 -5.97
CA LYS A 234 6.79 -3.30 -6.86
C LYS A 234 8.18 -3.94 -7.02
N THR A 235 8.24 -5.26 -6.83
CA THR A 235 9.48 -6.03 -6.99
C THR A 235 9.39 -6.89 -8.24
N GLU A 236 10.40 -6.81 -9.08
CA GLU A 236 10.55 -7.65 -10.26
C GLU A 236 11.75 -8.58 -10.08
N ARG A 237 11.53 -9.86 -10.41
CA ARG A 237 12.58 -10.88 -10.49
C ARG A 237 13.00 -11.05 -11.93
N LEU A 238 14.26 -10.85 -12.21
CA LEU A 238 14.84 -11.00 -13.55
C LEU A 238 15.65 -12.28 -13.62
N SER A 239 15.43 -13.07 -14.67
CA SER A 239 16.25 -14.21 -15.01
C SER A 239 17.36 -13.81 -16.01
N ARG A 240 18.45 -14.55 -16.06
CA ARG A 240 19.60 -14.32 -16.95
C ARG A 240 19.19 -14.09 -18.42
N ASN A 241 18.24 -14.86 -18.92
CA ASN A 241 17.78 -14.72 -20.32
C ASN A 241 17.12 -13.39 -20.61
N LYS A 242 16.54 -12.73 -19.59
CA LYS A 242 15.97 -11.39 -19.70
C LYS A 242 16.99 -10.29 -19.45
N ILE A 243 18.02 -10.54 -18.63
CA ILE A 243 19.06 -9.55 -18.29
C ILE A 243 19.93 -9.23 -19.50
N PHE A 244 20.26 -10.21 -20.31
CA PHE A 244 21.17 -10.10 -21.45
C PHE A 244 20.44 -10.10 -22.80
N SER A 245 19.12 -10.08 -22.84
CA SER A 245 18.38 -9.92 -24.09
C SER A 245 18.34 -8.44 -24.49
N ASN A 246 18.55 -8.17 -25.78
CA ASN A 246 18.44 -6.81 -26.33
C ASN A 246 17.03 -6.19 -26.21
N ASN A 247 16.04 -6.97 -25.77
CA ASN A 247 14.67 -6.56 -25.46
C ASN A 247 14.45 -6.44 -23.94
N ASN A 248 15.37 -5.81 -23.24
CA ASN A 248 15.24 -5.61 -21.81
C ASN A 248 14.30 -4.41 -21.56
N ASP A 249 12.99 -4.65 -21.65
CA ASP A 249 11.93 -3.66 -21.41
C ASP A 249 11.81 -3.24 -19.94
N LEU A 250 12.74 -3.70 -19.08
CA LEU A 250 12.74 -3.31 -17.67
C LEU A 250 13.21 -1.87 -17.54
N LEU A 251 12.30 -1.00 -17.22
CA LEU A 251 12.60 0.39 -16.88
C LEU A 251 13.17 0.46 -15.47
N ILE A 252 14.36 1.04 -15.36
CA ILE A 252 14.96 1.41 -14.06
C ILE A 252 14.57 2.86 -13.79
N PHE A 253 14.03 3.10 -12.60
CA PHE A 253 13.58 4.43 -12.19
C PHE A 253 14.53 5.04 -11.16
N PRO A 254 14.58 6.38 -11.04
CA PRO A 254 15.27 7.02 -9.91
C PRO A 254 14.72 6.47 -8.58
N GLY A 255 15.61 6.06 -7.67
CA GLY A 255 15.24 5.45 -6.40
C GLY A 255 15.00 3.93 -6.45
N SER A 256 15.13 3.28 -7.60
CA SER A 256 15.09 1.81 -7.68
C SER A 256 16.23 1.18 -6.89
N ILE A 257 15.98 0.01 -6.32
CA ILE A 257 16.98 -0.81 -5.63
C ILE A 257 17.19 -2.08 -6.46
N ILE A 258 18.44 -2.33 -6.82
CA ILE A 258 18.88 -3.55 -7.50
C ILE A 258 19.55 -4.42 -6.44
N TYR A 259 19.09 -5.66 -6.30
CA TYR A 259 19.64 -6.61 -5.33
C TYR A 259 20.13 -7.89 -6.03
N VAL A 260 21.39 -8.20 -5.82
CA VAL A 260 22.04 -9.44 -6.30
C VAL A 260 22.17 -10.40 -5.13
N PRO A 261 21.43 -11.53 -5.12
CA PRO A 261 21.51 -12.50 -4.04
C PRO A 261 22.82 -13.29 -4.09
N HIS A 262 23.14 -13.94 -2.97
CA HIS A 262 24.22 -14.94 -2.89
C HIS A 262 23.80 -16.22 -3.63
N THR A 263 24.74 -16.85 -4.31
CA THR A 263 24.56 -18.20 -4.90
C THR A 263 24.43 -19.22 -3.75
N GLY A 264 23.35 -19.98 -3.72
CA GLY A 264 23.10 -21.01 -2.71
C GLY A 264 23.98 -22.25 -2.87
#